data_ef85a3ca645c33129b7b772ee19c6210
#
_entry.id   ef85a3ca645c33129b7b772ee19c6210
#
_cell.length_a   1.000
_cell.length_b   1.000
_cell.length_c   1.000
_cell.angle_alpha   90.00
_cell.angle_beta   90.00
_cell.angle_gamma   90.00
#
_symmetry.space_group_name_H-M   'P 1'
#
loop_
_entity.id
_entity.type
_entity.pdbx_description
1 polymer ?
#
loop_
_entity_poly.entity_id
_entity_poly.type
_entity_poly.pdbx_seq_one_letter_code
_entity_poly.pdbx_strand_id
1 'polypeptide(L)'
;MWRAHPHERQWPAAPQPFMDEALGSWLGRVAARYRISVARLAREQELLLGAAIGATGWMEMSPLDQDAIEPVAWLARVNVAELQRIQTPESWLIKRSRLSYCKECLFLNPFDVTAPRWLLEWLNPAASVCRVHGTPLLKVPASVFRQCANMDGILKRLNPGRRYANLWEWHGA
;
A
#
# COMPACT_ATOMS: atom_id res chain seq x y z
N MET A 1 -7.57 20.41 -14.50
CA MET A 1 -8.44 19.32 -14.99
C MET A 1 -7.59 18.39 -15.86
N TRP A 2 -7.21 17.24 -15.31
CA TRP A 2 -6.41 16.24 -16.02
C TRP A 2 -7.19 15.67 -17.21
N ARG A 3 -6.52 15.50 -18.33
CA ARG A 3 -7.10 14.84 -19.52
C ARG A 3 -6.27 13.61 -19.84
N ALA A 4 -6.90 12.44 -19.91
CA ALA A 4 -6.24 11.21 -20.31
C ALA A 4 -5.60 11.37 -21.70
N HIS A 5 -4.36 10.96 -21.85
CA HIS A 5 -3.73 10.90 -23.15
C HIS A 5 -4.27 9.70 -23.94
N PRO A 6 -4.44 9.82 -25.28
CA PRO A 6 -5.05 8.76 -26.11
C PRO A 6 -4.34 7.40 -26.06
N HIS A 7 -3.10 7.35 -25.56
CA HIS A 7 -2.28 6.16 -25.47
C HIS A 7 -2.20 5.55 -24.07
N GLU A 8 -2.78 6.22 -23.05
CA GLU A 8 -2.80 5.69 -21.69
C GLU A 8 -3.80 4.54 -21.58
N ARG A 9 -3.33 3.39 -21.12
CA ARG A 9 -4.18 2.23 -20.88
C ARG A 9 -4.49 2.12 -19.40
N GLN A 10 -5.76 2.03 -19.06
CA GLN A 10 -6.22 1.74 -17.71
C GLN A 10 -5.61 0.43 -17.21
N TRP A 11 -5.49 0.30 -15.91
CA TRP A 11 -4.99 -0.91 -15.24
C TRP A 11 -6.10 -1.97 -15.15
N PRO A 12 -6.11 -3.01 -16.01
CA PRO A 12 -7.23 -3.96 -16.05
C PRO A 12 -7.35 -4.82 -14.80
N ALA A 13 -6.25 -5.00 -14.06
CA ALA A 13 -6.17 -5.84 -12.88
C ALA A 13 -5.89 -5.06 -11.58
N ALA A 14 -6.14 -3.74 -11.55
CA ALA A 14 -6.00 -2.96 -10.32
C ALA A 14 -7.04 -3.44 -9.28
N PRO A 15 -6.60 -3.82 -8.06
CA PRO A 15 -7.52 -4.16 -6.99
C PRO A 15 -8.24 -2.90 -6.50
N GLN A 16 -9.48 -3.06 -6.03
CA GLN A 16 -10.18 -1.97 -5.36
C GLN A 16 -9.48 -1.61 -4.03
N PRO A 17 -9.43 -0.35 -3.64
CA PRO A 17 -8.93 0.05 -2.33
C PRO A 17 -9.91 -0.36 -1.22
N PHE A 18 -9.36 -0.74 -0.07
CA PHE A 18 -10.17 -0.89 1.14
C PHE A 18 -10.29 0.46 1.86
N MET A 19 -11.41 0.67 2.54
CA MET A 19 -11.68 1.95 3.23
C MET A 19 -10.72 2.26 4.38
N ASP A 20 -10.12 1.23 4.96
CA ASP A 20 -9.17 1.30 6.08
C ASP A 20 -7.69 1.17 5.66
N GLU A 21 -7.45 0.99 4.37
CA GLU A 21 -6.12 0.80 3.81
C GLU A 21 -5.36 2.13 3.64
N ALA A 22 -4.05 2.14 3.84
CA ALA A 22 -3.21 3.28 3.48
C ALA A 22 -3.00 3.35 1.95
N LEU A 23 -2.98 4.55 1.36
CA LEU A 23 -2.77 4.76 -0.08
C LEU A 23 -1.50 4.07 -0.59
N GLY A 24 -0.39 4.17 0.15
CA GLY A 24 0.85 3.48 -0.19
C GLY A 24 0.69 1.97 -0.23
N SER A 25 -0.07 1.37 0.72
CA SER A 25 -0.39 -0.05 0.72
C SER A 25 -1.16 -0.46 -0.53
N TRP A 26 -2.19 0.29 -0.89
CA TRP A 26 -2.98 0.03 -2.08
C TRP A 26 -2.14 0.10 -3.36
N LEU A 27 -1.32 1.15 -3.53
CA LEU A 27 -0.36 1.24 -4.65
C LEU A 27 0.63 0.08 -4.64
N GLY A 28 1.09 -0.35 -3.46
CA GLY A 28 1.94 -1.53 -3.30
C GLY A 28 1.26 -2.82 -3.75
N ARG A 29 -0.06 -2.98 -3.54
CA ARG A 29 -0.85 -4.11 -4.05
C ARG A 29 -1.06 -4.02 -5.56
N VAL A 30 -1.32 -2.83 -6.09
CA VAL A 30 -1.39 -2.61 -7.55
C VAL A 30 -0.07 -3.02 -8.19
N ALA A 31 1.06 -2.50 -7.71
CA ALA A 31 2.38 -2.83 -8.23
C ALA A 31 2.71 -4.32 -8.13
N ALA A 32 2.33 -4.97 -7.02
CA ALA A 32 2.50 -6.42 -6.84
C ALA A 32 1.72 -7.22 -7.88
N ARG A 33 0.48 -6.80 -8.22
CA ARG A 33 -0.35 -7.44 -9.25
C ARG A 33 0.34 -7.45 -10.62
N TYR A 34 1.07 -6.38 -10.93
CA TYR A 34 1.84 -6.26 -12.18
C TYR A 34 3.29 -6.76 -12.04
N ARG A 35 3.69 -7.28 -10.87
CA ARG A 35 5.05 -7.77 -10.58
C ARG A 35 6.14 -6.72 -10.81
N ILE A 36 5.84 -5.46 -10.53
CA ILE A 36 6.75 -4.32 -10.65
C ILE A 36 6.92 -3.61 -9.30
N SER A 37 7.81 -2.63 -9.24
CA SER A 37 7.92 -1.75 -8.08
C SER A 37 6.93 -0.59 -8.17
N VAL A 38 6.55 -0.01 -7.02
CA VAL A 38 5.75 1.22 -6.97
C VAL A 38 6.45 2.36 -7.74
N ALA A 39 7.77 2.47 -7.62
CA ALA A 39 8.55 3.46 -8.37
C ALA A 39 8.49 3.24 -9.90
N ARG A 40 8.49 1.99 -10.33
CA ARG A 40 8.32 1.64 -11.75
C ARG A 40 6.91 1.92 -12.24
N LEU A 41 5.90 1.57 -11.44
CA LEU A 41 4.50 1.89 -11.74
C LEU A 41 4.31 3.39 -11.97
N ALA A 42 4.85 4.22 -11.05
CA ALA A 42 4.77 5.67 -11.16
C ALA A 42 5.44 6.20 -12.42
N ARG A 43 6.65 5.71 -12.74
CA ARG A 43 7.43 6.17 -13.89
C ARG A 43 6.82 5.77 -15.22
N GLU A 44 6.35 4.52 -15.37
CA GLU A 44 5.76 4.02 -16.62
C GLU A 44 4.43 4.69 -16.97
N GLN A 45 3.76 5.26 -15.98
CA GLN A 45 2.51 5.98 -16.15
C GLN A 45 2.66 7.50 -15.99
N GLU A 46 3.91 7.98 -15.95
CA GLU A 46 4.22 9.41 -15.78
C GLU A 46 3.52 10.07 -14.57
N LEU A 47 3.25 9.27 -13.52
CA LEU A 47 2.55 9.73 -12.34
C LEU A 47 3.43 10.63 -11.48
N LEU A 48 2.89 11.73 -11.00
CA LEU A 48 3.57 12.70 -10.13
C LEU A 48 3.72 12.19 -8.68
N LEU A 49 4.05 10.91 -8.50
CA LEU A 49 4.16 10.29 -7.18
C LEU A 49 5.54 10.46 -6.54
N GLY A 50 6.55 10.82 -7.31
CA GLY A 50 7.94 10.88 -6.82
C GLY A 50 8.11 11.83 -5.64
N ALA A 51 7.47 13.00 -5.69
CA ALA A 51 7.51 13.99 -4.61
C ALA A 51 6.73 13.57 -3.37
N ALA A 52 5.72 12.72 -3.53
CA ALA A 52 4.90 12.22 -2.43
C ALA A 52 5.55 11.07 -1.66
N ILE A 53 6.49 10.34 -2.28
CA ILE A 53 7.21 9.24 -1.63
C ILE A 53 8.22 9.82 -0.63
N GLY A 54 7.91 9.69 0.65
CA GLY A 54 8.70 10.23 1.74
C GLY A 54 9.97 9.45 2.07
N ALA A 55 10.68 9.89 3.11
CA ALA A 55 11.88 9.23 3.61
C ALA A 55 11.64 7.78 4.09
N THR A 56 10.42 7.46 4.47
CA THR A 56 9.97 6.11 4.86
C THR A 56 9.68 5.21 3.66
N GLY A 57 9.80 5.72 2.42
CA GLY A 57 9.47 5.01 1.20
C GLY A 57 8.00 5.16 0.81
N TRP A 58 7.57 4.31 -0.12
CA TRP A 58 6.25 4.40 -0.74
C TRP A 58 5.06 4.06 0.20
N MET A 59 5.29 3.46 1.35
CA MET A 59 4.21 3.14 2.29
C MET A 59 3.62 4.40 2.95
N GLU A 60 4.48 5.35 3.34
CA GLU A 60 4.07 6.61 3.95
C GLU A 60 4.24 7.74 2.92
N MET A 61 3.17 7.99 2.20
CA MET A 61 3.13 9.02 1.17
C MET A 61 2.51 10.30 1.72
N SER A 62 3.05 11.45 1.29
CA SER A 62 2.35 12.73 1.46
C SER A 62 1.03 12.71 0.70
N PRO A 63 0.01 13.46 1.15
CA PRO A 63 -1.21 13.61 0.40
C PRO A 63 -0.94 14.06 -1.02
N LEU A 64 -1.60 13.42 -1.97
CA LEU A 64 -1.57 13.80 -3.38
C LEU A 64 -2.56 14.94 -3.59
N ASP A 65 -2.17 15.94 -4.34
CA ASP A 65 -3.07 16.96 -4.83
C ASP A 65 -4.01 16.40 -5.91
N GLN A 66 -4.90 17.25 -6.41
CA GLN A 66 -5.89 16.84 -7.38
C GLN A 66 -5.25 16.38 -8.70
N ASP A 67 -4.21 17.06 -9.14
CA ASP A 67 -3.53 16.77 -10.41
C ASP A 67 -2.74 15.45 -10.36
N ALA A 68 -2.30 15.03 -9.17
CA ALA A 68 -1.62 13.75 -8.97
C ALA A 68 -2.60 12.58 -8.72
N ILE A 69 -3.73 12.80 -8.03
CA ILE A 69 -4.65 11.72 -7.65
C ILE A 69 -5.63 11.35 -8.78
N GLU A 70 -6.07 12.31 -9.61
CA GLU A 70 -7.01 12.06 -10.72
C GLU A 70 -6.47 11.03 -11.74
N PRO A 71 -5.21 11.14 -12.22
CA PRO A 71 -4.63 10.13 -13.11
C PRO A 71 -4.62 8.72 -12.50
N VAL A 72 -4.24 8.62 -11.22
CA VAL A 72 -4.21 7.34 -10.51
C VAL A 72 -5.60 6.72 -10.42
N ALA A 73 -6.61 7.51 -10.07
CA ALA A 73 -7.99 7.07 -9.98
C ALA A 73 -8.53 6.59 -11.33
N TRP A 74 -8.26 7.35 -12.39
CA TRP A 74 -8.66 6.99 -13.75
C TRP A 74 -8.00 5.70 -14.24
N LEU A 75 -6.68 5.56 -14.05
CA LEU A 75 -5.94 4.36 -14.44
C LEU A 75 -6.47 3.11 -13.74
N ALA A 76 -6.78 3.22 -12.45
CA ALA A 76 -7.25 2.12 -11.63
C ALA A 76 -8.77 1.88 -11.71
N ARG A 77 -9.54 2.75 -12.37
CA ARG A 77 -11.00 2.72 -12.41
C ARG A 77 -11.65 2.79 -11.04
N VAL A 78 -11.12 3.63 -10.17
CA VAL A 78 -11.63 3.87 -8.81
C VAL A 78 -12.10 5.32 -8.68
N ASN A 79 -12.93 5.58 -7.69
CA ASN A 79 -13.39 6.94 -7.43
C ASN A 79 -12.28 7.75 -6.74
N VAL A 80 -12.06 8.99 -7.19
CA VAL A 80 -11.09 9.92 -6.59
C VAL A 80 -11.35 10.08 -5.08
N ALA A 81 -12.62 10.19 -4.67
CA ALA A 81 -12.98 10.33 -3.25
C ALA A 81 -12.58 9.11 -2.40
N GLU A 82 -12.54 7.91 -2.98
CA GLU A 82 -12.04 6.71 -2.29
C GLU A 82 -10.54 6.81 -2.04
N LEU A 83 -9.77 7.25 -3.04
CA LEU A 83 -8.33 7.45 -2.89
C LEU A 83 -8.01 8.61 -1.95
N GLN A 84 -8.78 9.70 -2.00
CA GLN A 84 -8.62 10.82 -1.07
C GLN A 84 -8.80 10.39 0.39
N ARG A 85 -9.76 9.49 0.67
CA ARG A 85 -10.07 9.01 2.02
C ARG A 85 -8.95 8.16 2.63
N ILE A 86 -8.21 7.43 1.83
CA ILE A 86 -7.14 6.52 2.28
C ILE A 86 -5.75 7.18 2.30
N GLN A 87 -5.65 8.48 2.02
CA GLN A 87 -4.40 9.21 2.11
C GLN A 87 -3.97 9.41 3.57
N THR A 88 -2.66 9.41 3.79
CA THR A 88 -2.09 9.74 5.10
C THR A 88 -2.34 11.21 5.40
N PRO A 89 -3.02 11.58 6.49
CA PRO A 89 -3.17 12.97 6.88
C PRO A 89 -1.81 13.67 7.02
N GLU A 90 -1.70 14.91 6.57
CA GLU A 90 -0.44 15.67 6.63
C GLU A 90 0.09 15.78 8.07
N SER A 91 -0.80 15.94 9.05
CA SER A 91 -0.46 15.98 10.46
C SER A 91 0.18 14.69 11.01
N TRP A 92 0.07 13.58 10.28
CA TRP A 92 0.71 12.30 10.65
C TRP A 92 2.08 12.12 10.01
N LEU A 93 2.47 12.98 9.07
CA LEU A 93 3.75 12.93 8.38
C LEU A 93 4.85 13.51 9.27
N ILE A 94 5.37 12.68 10.15
CA ILE A 94 6.52 13.01 10.99
C ILE A 94 7.73 12.19 10.58
N LYS A 95 8.92 12.76 10.76
CA LYS A 95 10.16 12.02 10.49
C LYS A 95 10.28 10.87 11.49
N ARG A 96 10.12 9.64 11.00
CA ARG A 96 10.25 8.43 11.80
C ARG A 96 11.09 7.36 11.10
N SER A 97 11.78 6.58 11.91
CA SER A 97 12.63 5.49 11.42
C SER A 97 11.91 4.15 11.38
N ARG A 98 10.68 4.06 11.93
CA ARG A 98 9.89 2.83 12.04
C ARG A 98 8.42 3.11 11.77
N LEU A 99 7.75 2.12 11.16
CA LEU A 99 6.30 2.11 10.98
C LEU A 99 5.69 1.00 11.83
N SER A 100 4.47 1.23 12.30
CA SER A 100 3.72 0.30 13.13
C SER A 100 2.85 -0.63 12.30
N TYR A 101 2.59 -1.86 12.80
CA TYR A 101 1.63 -2.79 12.20
C TYR A 101 1.12 -3.82 13.22
N CYS A 102 -0.04 -4.38 12.97
CA CYS A 102 -0.57 -5.51 13.70
C CYS A 102 -0.28 -6.80 12.94
N LYS A 103 0.39 -7.75 13.61
CA LYS A 103 0.74 -9.04 13.03
C LYS A 103 -0.51 -9.87 12.69
N GLU A 104 -1.48 -9.86 13.58
CA GLU A 104 -2.73 -10.60 13.44
C GLU A 104 -3.54 -10.11 12.24
N CYS A 105 -3.70 -8.78 12.09
CA CYS A 105 -4.38 -8.22 10.94
C CYS A 105 -3.64 -8.53 9.63
N LEU A 106 -2.30 -8.44 9.64
CA LEU A 106 -1.52 -8.54 8.41
C LEU A 106 -1.34 -10.00 7.93
N PHE A 107 -1.27 -10.97 8.87
CA PHE A 107 -0.88 -12.34 8.54
C PHE A 107 -1.86 -13.42 9.01
N LEU A 108 -2.59 -13.19 10.09
CA LEU A 108 -3.38 -14.21 10.77
C LEU A 108 -4.89 -14.00 10.64
N ASN A 109 -5.34 -12.89 10.04
CA ASN A 109 -6.75 -12.63 9.88
C ASN A 109 -7.37 -13.63 8.88
N PRO A 110 -8.19 -14.60 9.34
CA PRO A 110 -8.76 -15.64 8.47
C PRO A 110 -9.82 -15.10 7.49
N PHE A 111 -10.40 -13.93 7.80
CA PHE A 111 -11.42 -13.31 6.94
C PHE A 111 -10.81 -12.45 5.82
N ASP A 112 -9.51 -12.18 5.86
CA ASP A 112 -8.86 -11.24 4.95
C ASP A 112 -7.55 -11.78 4.35
N VAL A 113 -7.45 -13.11 4.26
CA VAL A 113 -6.24 -13.82 3.77
C VAL A 113 -5.89 -13.44 2.33
N THR A 114 -6.90 -13.06 1.54
CA THR A 114 -6.74 -12.81 0.10
C THR A 114 -6.20 -11.43 -0.22
N ALA A 115 -6.25 -10.50 0.71
CA ALA A 115 -5.84 -9.12 0.49
C ALA A 115 -5.15 -8.51 1.72
N PRO A 116 -3.96 -9.02 2.12
CA PRO A 116 -3.20 -8.40 3.19
C PRO A 116 -2.85 -6.97 2.80
N ARG A 117 -3.10 -6.05 3.73
CA ARG A 117 -2.95 -4.62 3.53
C ARG A 117 -2.41 -3.93 4.77
N TRP A 118 -1.78 -2.77 4.57
CA TRP A 118 -1.36 -1.89 5.64
C TRP A 118 -2.49 -0.93 5.98
N LEU A 119 -2.95 -0.94 7.23
CA LEU A 119 -4.05 -0.07 7.64
C LEU A 119 -3.56 1.38 7.78
N LEU A 120 -4.39 2.31 7.35
CA LEU A 120 -4.10 3.74 7.44
C LEU A 120 -3.86 4.16 8.90
N GLU A 121 -4.63 3.63 9.85
CA GLU A 121 -4.48 3.95 11.27
C GLU A 121 -3.11 3.59 11.84
N TRP A 122 -2.39 2.61 11.27
CA TRP A 122 -1.06 2.26 11.74
C TRP A 122 0.00 3.31 11.37
N LEU A 123 -0.33 4.22 10.45
CA LEU A 123 0.47 5.39 10.12
C LEU A 123 0.20 6.57 11.07
N ASN A 124 -0.80 6.49 11.96
CA ASN A 124 -0.99 7.49 12.99
C ASN A 124 0.14 7.39 14.04
N PRO A 125 0.90 8.47 14.30
CA PRO A 125 1.97 8.47 15.28
C PRO A 125 1.54 8.11 16.70
N ALA A 126 0.28 8.41 17.04
CA ALA A 126 -0.31 8.13 18.35
C ALA A 126 -0.82 6.68 18.49
N ALA A 127 -0.90 5.92 17.39
CA ALA A 127 -1.39 4.55 17.44
C ALA A 127 -0.34 3.62 18.07
N SER A 128 -0.69 2.99 19.18
CA SER A 128 0.15 2.02 19.89
C SER A 128 -0.47 0.64 20.00
N VAL A 129 -1.79 0.53 19.81
CA VAL A 129 -2.59 -0.68 19.96
C VAL A 129 -3.46 -0.88 18.73
N CYS A 130 -3.61 -2.12 18.28
CA CYS A 130 -4.53 -2.48 17.20
C CYS A 130 -5.97 -2.36 17.67
N ARG A 131 -6.81 -1.62 16.97
CA ARG A 131 -8.24 -1.47 17.31
C ARG A 131 -9.05 -2.75 17.12
N VAL A 132 -8.60 -3.64 16.23
CA VAL A 132 -9.28 -4.91 15.95
C VAL A 132 -8.94 -5.97 16.98
N HIS A 133 -7.65 -6.11 17.33
CA HIS A 133 -7.16 -7.21 18.18
C HIS A 133 -6.82 -6.79 19.61
N GLY A 134 -6.79 -5.48 19.92
CA GLY A 134 -6.39 -4.99 21.24
C GLY A 134 -4.93 -5.25 21.59
N THR A 135 -4.12 -5.74 20.66
CA THR A 135 -2.72 -6.06 20.85
C THR A 135 -1.80 -4.89 20.56
N PRO A 136 -0.64 -4.76 21.23
CA PRO A 136 0.34 -3.74 20.89
C PRO A 136 0.81 -3.86 19.45
N LEU A 137 0.93 -2.72 18.75
CA LEU A 137 1.47 -2.68 17.40
C LEU A 137 2.97 -2.99 17.39
N LEU A 138 3.38 -3.90 16.51
CA LEU A 138 4.79 -4.15 16.24
C LEU A 138 5.38 -3.03 15.39
N LYS A 139 6.71 -2.87 15.44
CA LYS A 139 7.41 -1.82 14.69
C LYS A 139 8.43 -2.43 13.74
N VAL A 140 8.40 -1.99 12.47
CA VAL A 140 9.33 -2.39 11.42
C VAL A 140 10.16 -1.18 10.98
N PRO A 141 11.48 -1.34 10.72
CA PRO A 141 12.30 -0.26 10.20
C PRO A 141 11.78 0.26 8.85
N ALA A 142 11.74 1.59 8.69
CA ALA A 142 11.31 2.23 7.45
C ALA A 142 12.19 1.84 6.24
N SER A 143 13.43 1.45 6.47
CA SER A 143 14.33 0.93 5.43
C SER A 143 13.78 -0.29 4.70
N VAL A 144 12.92 -1.10 5.36
CA VAL A 144 12.26 -2.25 4.72
C VAL A 144 11.40 -1.80 3.55
N PHE A 145 10.65 -0.70 3.69
CA PHE A 145 9.79 -0.17 2.62
C PHE A 145 10.59 0.43 1.46
N ARG A 146 11.77 1.00 1.74
CA ARG A 146 12.67 1.47 0.68
C ARG A 146 13.34 0.34 -0.10
N GLN A 147 13.57 -0.80 0.55
CA GLN A 147 14.20 -1.98 -0.05
C GLN A 147 13.21 -2.90 -0.76
N CYS A 148 11.94 -2.87 -0.38
CA CYS A 148 10.90 -3.70 -0.98
C CYS A 148 10.21 -2.97 -2.13
N ALA A 149 10.07 -3.67 -3.25
CA ALA A 149 9.52 -3.11 -4.48
C ALA A 149 8.01 -2.79 -4.37
N ASN A 150 7.27 -3.60 -3.63
CA ASN A 150 5.82 -3.58 -3.55
C ASN A 150 5.33 -4.32 -2.29
N MET A 151 4.01 -4.48 -2.14
CA MET A 151 3.42 -5.10 -0.95
C MET A 151 3.85 -6.56 -0.75
N ASP A 152 3.99 -7.35 -1.82
CA ASP A 152 4.46 -8.74 -1.72
C ASP A 152 5.87 -8.82 -1.14
N GLY A 153 6.74 -7.88 -1.51
CA GLY A 153 8.09 -7.76 -0.96
C GLY A 153 8.08 -7.52 0.56
N ILE A 154 7.20 -6.64 1.03
CA ILE A 154 7.00 -6.37 2.46
C ILE A 154 6.55 -7.64 3.19
N LEU A 155 5.51 -8.29 2.68
CA LEU A 155 4.95 -9.49 3.31
C LEU A 155 5.97 -10.62 3.41
N LYS A 156 6.75 -10.85 2.34
CA LYS A 156 7.84 -11.84 2.34
C LYS A 156 8.94 -11.49 3.34
N ARG A 157 9.24 -10.21 3.51
CA ARG A 157 10.28 -9.75 4.44
C ARG A 157 9.86 -9.90 5.89
N LEU A 158 8.60 -9.59 6.20
CA LEU A 158 8.06 -9.65 7.56
C LEU A 158 7.65 -11.06 7.99
N ASN A 159 7.28 -11.93 7.06
CA ASN A 159 6.93 -13.32 7.31
C ASN A 159 7.58 -14.25 6.28
N PRO A 160 8.85 -14.64 6.49
CA PRO A 160 9.57 -15.53 5.58
C PRO A 160 8.89 -16.90 5.37
N GLY A 161 8.17 -17.41 6.38
CA GLY A 161 7.46 -18.69 6.32
C GLY A 161 6.29 -18.71 5.34
N ARG A 162 5.75 -17.55 4.95
CA ARG A 162 4.65 -17.46 3.98
C ARG A 162 4.99 -17.98 2.58
N ARG A 163 6.27 -18.11 2.25
CA ARG A 163 6.72 -18.68 0.97
C ARG A 163 6.27 -20.13 0.75
N TYR A 164 6.01 -20.86 1.83
CA TYR A 164 5.68 -22.28 1.78
C TYR A 164 4.17 -22.55 1.77
N ALA A 165 3.35 -21.64 2.28
CA ALA A 165 1.89 -21.82 2.31
C ALA A 165 1.28 -21.87 0.90
N ASN A 166 1.79 -21.06 -0.03
CA ASN A 166 1.24 -20.99 -1.39
C ASN A 166 1.68 -22.14 -2.31
N LEU A 167 2.64 -22.99 -1.90
CA LEU A 167 3.10 -24.13 -2.69
C LEU A 167 2.25 -25.38 -2.46
N TRP A 168 1.50 -25.45 -1.37
CA TRP A 168 0.68 -26.62 -1.01
C TRP A 168 -0.75 -26.57 -1.58
N GLU A 169 -1.24 -25.35 -1.92
CA GLU A 169 -2.60 -25.20 -2.47
C GLU A 169 -2.72 -25.62 -3.95
N TRP A 170 -1.61 -25.88 -4.66
CA TRP A 170 -1.61 -26.25 -6.08
C TRP A 170 -1.41 -27.74 -6.37
N HIS A 171 -1.22 -28.58 -5.34
CA HIS A 171 -0.99 -30.01 -5.52
C HIS A 171 -2.09 -30.90 -4.94
N GLY A 172 -3.26 -30.34 -4.61
CA GLY A 172 -4.42 -31.03 -4.07
C GLY A 172 -5.67 -30.87 -4.94
N ALA A 173 -5.60 -31.30 -6.22
CA ALA A 173 -6.78 -31.53 -7.03
C ALA A 173 -6.49 -32.70 -8.00
#